data_668c3c32bf4f9eb5f599f9af9ed464fb
#
_entry.id   668c3c32bf4f9eb5f599f9af9ed464fb
#
_cell.length_a   1.000
_cell.length_b   1.000
_cell.length_c   1.000
_cell.angle_alpha   90.00
_cell.angle_beta   90.00
_cell.angle_gamma   90.00
#
_symmetry.space_group_name_H-M   'P 1'
#
loop_
_entity.id
_entity.type
_entity.pdbx_description
1 polymer ?
#
loop_
_entity_poly.entity_id
_entity_poly.type
_entity_poly.pdbx_seq_one_letter_code
_entity_poly.pdbx_strand_id
1 'polypeptide(L)'
;MKARVDRPHWSFSALNQYLRCPLAYYFERVLKLPKRTISDALVLGSAVHSALALYHRRLQSGEVVTAESIQQAYLDAWDGQVGEGRVVASSDKTLGDSRDLGKALVDIYLKEPPPEAIIKVETPMMAPITDSQGQYLEKPILIVADLVTRQKDGTLQINEIKTSGRAYSVSELATSLQPTFYANALYEMTGEEPAIEFVVLIKTKSPKLQRIEAVRNSHDFGRLGDLIQAVDRAVSAGVFYPIESPMNCSGCPFYRPCREWSGPKHVDDVHIRSH
;
A
#
# COMPACT_ATOMS: atom_id res chain seq x y z
N MET A 1 -16.60 -21.07 20.57
CA MET A 1 -15.89 -19.79 20.87
C MET A 1 -15.63 -19.11 19.55
N LYS A 2 -16.15 -17.90 19.26
CA LYS A 2 -15.81 -17.17 18.03
C LYS A 2 -14.32 -16.86 18.09
N ALA A 3 -13.54 -17.28 17.09
CA ALA A 3 -12.15 -16.89 16.97
C ALA A 3 -12.11 -15.36 16.88
N ARG A 4 -11.66 -14.70 17.94
CA ARG A 4 -11.47 -13.25 17.96
C ARG A 4 -10.33 -12.95 17.00
N VAL A 5 -10.61 -12.25 15.90
CA VAL A 5 -9.57 -11.78 14.98
C VAL A 5 -8.83 -10.67 15.70
N ASP A 6 -7.84 -11.06 16.48
CA ASP A 6 -7.03 -10.10 17.22
C ASP A 6 -5.94 -9.53 16.30
N ARG A 7 -6.15 -8.31 15.83
CA ARG A 7 -5.14 -7.53 15.11
C ARG A 7 -4.55 -6.50 16.06
N PRO A 8 -3.23 -6.45 16.19
CA PRO A 8 -2.60 -5.51 17.12
C PRO A 8 -2.66 -4.04 16.63
N HIS A 9 -2.95 -3.81 15.35
CA HIS A 9 -3.02 -2.48 14.74
C HIS A 9 -3.90 -2.48 13.49
N TRP A 10 -4.29 -1.30 13.04
CA TRP A 10 -4.88 -1.07 11.72
C TRP A 10 -3.86 -0.45 10.76
N SER A 11 -3.90 -0.83 9.49
CA SER A 11 -3.14 -0.19 8.41
C SER A 11 -4.08 0.20 7.29
N PHE A 12 -3.67 1.17 6.46
CA PHE A 12 -4.45 1.57 5.29
C PHE A 12 -4.83 0.36 4.42
N SER A 13 -3.86 -0.50 4.10
CA SER A 13 -4.12 -1.66 3.25
C SER A 13 -5.16 -2.63 3.84
N ALA A 14 -5.17 -2.80 5.15
CA ALA A 14 -6.12 -3.66 5.84
C ALA A 14 -7.52 -3.05 5.84
N LEU A 15 -7.64 -1.78 6.21
CA LEU A 15 -8.90 -1.06 6.23
C LEU A 15 -9.50 -0.97 4.82
N ASN A 16 -8.72 -0.54 3.85
CA ASN A 16 -9.15 -0.41 2.46
C ASN A 16 -9.57 -1.75 1.85
N GLN A 17 -8.90 -2.85 2.21
CA GLN A 17 -9.30 -4.19 1.76
C GLN A 17 -10.68 -4.58 2.30
N TYR A 18 -10.94 -4.33 3.60
CA TYR A 18 -12.26 -4.60 4.17
C TYR A 18 -13.35 -3.76 3.50
N LEU A 19 -13.10 -2.46 3.33
CA LEU A 19 -14.05 -1.54 2.67
C LEU A 19 -14.34 -1.92 1.21
N ARG A 20 -13.35 -2.44 0.51
CA ARG A 20 -13.53 -2.92 -0.88
C ARG A 20 -14.29 -4.24 -0.95
N CYS A 21 -13.99 -5.20 -0.09
CA CYS A 21 -14.66 -6.49 -0.04
C CYS A 21 -14.36 -7.19 1.30
N PRO A 22 -15.30 -7.18 2.26
CA PRO A 22 -15.15 -7.86 3.55
C PRO A 22 -14.79 -9.34 3.43
N LEU A 23 -15.32 -10.03 2.41
CA LEU A 23 -15.02 -11.44 2.20
C LEU A 23 -13.57 -11.68 1.71
N ALA A 24 -13.05 -10.82 0.83
CA ALA A 24 -11.64 -10.90 0.42
C ALA A 24 -10.69 -10.63 1.60
N TYR A 25 -11.04 -9.67 2.47
CA TYR A 25 -10.34 -9.43 3.73
C TYR A 25 -10.35 -10.68 4.61
N TYR A 26 -11.50 -11.34 4.77
CA TYR A 26 -11.63 -12.57 5.56
C TYR A 26 -10.71 -13.68 5.04
N PHE A 27 -10.73 -13.95 3.74
CA PHE A 27 -9.89 -14.97 3.14
C PHE A 27 -8.39 -14.68 3.32
N GLU A 28 -7.98 -13.45 3.11
CA GLU A 28 -6.56 -13.09 3.17
C GLU A 28 -6.05 -12.93 4.61
N ARG A 29 -6.81 -12.19 5.43
CA ARG A 29 -6.27 -11.71 6.71
C ARG A 29 -6.73 -12.52 7.92
N VAL A 30 -7.86 -13.20 7.80
CA VAL A 30 -8.38 -14.06 8.86
C VAL A 30 -7.99 -15.51 8.61
N LEU A 31 -8.36 -16.04 7.44
CA LEU A 31 -8.05 -17.43 7.06
C LEU A 31 -6.64 -17.61 6.51
N LYS A 32 -5.94 -16.53 6.15
CA LYS A 32 -4.58 -16.55 5.58
C LYS A 32 -4.47 -17.46 4.35
N LEU A 33 -5.51 -17.48 3.51
CA LEU A 33 -5.49 -18.31 2.30
C LEU A 33 -4.36 -17.82 1.36
N PRO A 34 -3.58 -18.74 0.79
CA PRO A 34 -2.51 -18.39 -0.12
C PRO A 34 -3.05 -17.81 -1.43
N LYS A 35 -2.41 -16.78 -1.95
CA LYS A 35 -2.65 -16.29 -3.31
C LYS A 35 -1.97 -17.23 -4.30
N ARG A 36 -2.75 -17.81 -5.22
CA ARG A 36 -2.22 -18.77 -6.20
C ARG A 36 -1.36 -18.11 -7.28
N THR A 37 -1.71 -16.88 -7.65
CA THR A 37 -1.00 -16.12 -8.67
C THR A 37 -0.79 -14.69 -8.22
N ILE A 38 0.24 -14.05 -8.74
CA ILE A 38 0.59 -12.64 -8.53
C ILE A 38 0.62 -11.99 -9.91
N SER A 39 0.02 -10.82 -10.08
CA SER A 39 0.11 -10.10 -11.36
C SER A 39 1.49 -9.50 -11.56
N ASP A 40 1.95 -9.46 -12.81
CA ASP A 40 3.17 -8.77 -13.22
C ASP A 40 3.17 -7.29 -12.80
N ALA A 41 2.01 -6.65 -12.80
CA ALA A 41 1.86 -5.26 -12.35
C ALA A 41 2.18 -5.08 -10.87
N LEU A 42 1.87 -6.07 -10.02
CA LEU A 42 2.20 -6.05 -8.60
C LEU A 42 3.71 -6.28 -8.39
N VAL A 43 4.29 -7.22 -9.13
CA VAL A 43 5.73 -7.50 -9.12
C VAL A 43 6.51 -6.25 -9.57
N LEU A 44 6.08 -5.62 -10.68
CA LEU A 44 6.68 -4.38 -11.18
C LEU A 44 6.67 -3.29 -10.10
N GLY A 45 5.51 -3.06 -9.45
CA GLY A 45 5.40 -2.08 -8.38
C GLY A 45 6.35 -2.38 -7.23
N SER A 46 6.35 -3.62 -6.74
CA SER A 46 7.21 -4.07 -5.64
C SER A 46 8.70 -3.93 -5.96
N ALA A 47 9.14 -4.31 -7.18
CA ALA A 47 10.53 -4.20 -7.60
C ALA A 47 10.97 -2.73 -7.73
N VAL A 48 10.10 -1.85 -8.27
CA VAL A 48 10.36 -0.40 -8.33
C VAL A 48 10.53 0.17 -6.92
N HIS A 49 9.62 -0.13 -5.98
CA HIS A 49 9.74 0.32 -4.59
C HIS A 49 11.04 -0.18 -3.95
N SER A 50 11.39 -1.45 -4.11
CA SER A 50 12.64 -2.01 -3.56
C SER A 50 13.88 -1.27 -4.07
N ALA A 51 13.94 -0.98 -5.37
CA ALA A 51 15.06 -0.25 -5.98
C ALA A 51 15.14 1.19 -5.48
N LEU A 52 14.01 1.91 -5.42
CA LEU A 52 13.97 3.29 -4.96
C LEU A 52 14.22 3.41 -3.46
N ALA A 53 13.78 2.43 -2.66
CA ALA A 53 14.13 2.36 -1.25
C ALA A 53 15.66 2.19 -1.06
N LEU A 54 16.31 1.34 -1.85
CA LEU A 54 17.77 1.21 -1.84
C LEU A 54 18.45 2.54 -2.23
N TYR A 55 17.95 3.20 -3.28
CA TYR A 55 18.44 4.52 -3.70
C TYR A 55 18.42 5.52 -2.54
N HIS A 56 17.27 5.66 -1.89
CA HIS A 56 17.10 6.61 -0.79
C HIS A 56 17.95 6.25 0.44
N ARG A 57 18.09 4.97 0.79
CA ARG A 57 18.95 4.53 1.90
C ARG A 57 20.41 4.86 1.65
N ARG A 58 20.90 4.66 0.42
CA ARG A 58 22.28 5.01 0.04
C ARG A 58 22.50 6.51 0.09
N LEU A 59 21.57 7.32 -0.41
CA LEU A 59 21.63 8.76 -0.28
C LEU A 59 21.66 9.20 1.21
N GLN A 60 20.82 8.59 2.03
CA GLN A 60 20.75 8.87 3.47
C GLN A 60 22.07 8.56 4.19
N SER A 61 22.78 7.52 3.76
CA SER A 61 24.12 7.18 4.30
C SER A 61 25.26 7.98 3.69
N GLY A 62 24.99 8.89 2.74
CA GLY A 62 25.99 9.71 2.07
C GLY A 62 26.79 8.95 0.99
N GLU A 63 26.30 7.81 0.53
CA GLU A 63 26.95 7.04 -0.53
C GLU A 63 26.76 7.70 -1.90
N VAL A 64 27.76 7.55 -2.77
CA VAL A 64 27.65 7.92 -4.18
C VAL A 64 26.82 6.84 -4.89
N VAL A 65 25.71 7.25 -5.48
CA VAL A 65 24.80 6.32 -6.16
C VAL A 65 24.81 6.54 -7.65
N THR A 66 25.03 5.47 -8.43
CA THR A 66 24.91 5.51 -9.89
C THR A 66 23.56 4.98 -10.34
N ALA A 67 23.05 5.51 -11.46
CA ALA A 67 21.78 5.05 -12.02
C ALA A 67 21.83 3.54 -12.36
N GLU A 68 22.94 3.07 -12.89
CA GLU A 68 23.17 1.68 -13.25
C GLU A 68 23.03 0.75 -12.05
N SER A 69 23.56 1.15 -10.89
CA SER A 69 23.47 0.34 -9.67
C SER A 69 22.03 0.19 -9.16
N ILE A 70 21.19 1.20 -9.34
CA ILE A 70 19.78 1.16 -8.94
C ILE A 70 18.93 0.41 -9.98
N GLN A 71 19.25 0.57 -11.28
CA GLN A 71 18.64 -0.23 -12.34
C GLN A 71 18.90 -1.72 -12.12
N GLN A 72 20.15 -2.08 -11.77
CA GLN A 72 20.49 -3.47 -11.48
C GLN A 72 19.72 -3.99 -10.27
N ALA A 73 19.61 -3.21 -9.21
CA ALA A 73 18.81 -3.58 -8.03
C ALA A 73 17.33 -3.80 -8.37
N TYR A 74 16.77 -3.00 -9.31
CA TYR A 74 15.43 -3.24 -9.83
C TYR A 74 15.34 -4.60 -10.55
N LEU A 75 16.29 -4.89 -11.44
CA LEU A 75 16.32 -6.14 -12.20
C LEU A 75 16.44 -7.36 -11.28
N ASP A 76 17.32 -7.29 -10.29
CA ASP A 76 17.49 -8.36 -9.30
C ASP A 76 16.21 -8.60 -8.49
N ALA A 77 15.53 -7.53 -8.07
CA ALA A 77 14.27 -7.61 -7.34
C ALA A 77 13.13 -8.19 -8.20
N TRP A 78 13.06 -7.81 -9.48
CA TRP A 78 12.12 -8.37 -10.45
C TRP A 78 12.38 -9.85 -10.69
N ASP A 79 13.61 -10.21 -11.06
CA ASP A 79 13.99 -11.57 -11.42
C ASP A 79 13.81 -12.53 -10.22
N GLY A 80 14.10 -12.08 -9.00
CA GLY A 80 13.86 -12.83 -7.77
C GLY A 80 12.37 -13.17 -7.56
N GLN A 81 11.48 -12.21 -7.76
CA GLN A 81 10.02 -12.43 -7.59
C GLN A 81 9.41 -13.29 -8.71
N VAL A 82 9.88 -13.13 -9.96
CA VAL A 82 9.43 -13.95 -11.10
C VAL A 82 9.91 -15.39 -10.97
N GLY A 83 11.12 -15.61 -10.46
CA GLY A 83 11.69 -16.95 -10.23
C GLY A 83 10.88 -17.84 -9.29
N GLU A 84 10.00 -17.27 -8.46
CA GLU A 84 9.06 -18.02 -7.60
C GLU A 84 7.92 -18.71 -8.38
N GLY A 85 7.81 -18.51 -9.70
CA GLY A 85 6.94 -19.28 -10.62
C GLY A 85 5.44 -19.01 -10.53
N ARG A 86 5.00 -17.95 -9.83
CA ARG A 86 3.57 -17.61 -9.62
C ARG A 86 3.11 -16.37 -10.37
N VAL A 87 3.96 -15.76 -11.19
CA VAL A 87 3.64 -14.49 -11.83
C VAL A 87 2.91 -14.72 -13.14
N VAL A 88 1.80 -14.01 -13.32
CA VAL A 88 0.98 -14.04 -14.54
C VAL A 88 1.02 -12.67 -15.18
N ALA A 89 1.36 -12.64 -16.48
CA ALA A 89 1.33 -11.42 -17.27
C ALA A 89 -0.09 -10.89 -17.45
N SER A 90 -0.24 -9.58 -17.44
CA SER A 90 -1.51 -8.90 -17.74
C SER A 90 -1.78 -8.97 -19.24
N SER A 91 -2.96 -9.43 -19.62
CA SER A 91 -3.55 -9.75 -20.92
C SER A 91 -2.70 -9.62 -22.20
N ASP A 92 -2.20 -8.44 -22.57
CA ASP A 92 -1.60 -8.20 -23.89
C ASP A 92 -0.08 -7.93 -23.83
N LYS A 93 0.58 -8.20 -22.68
CA LYS A 93 1.98 -7.94 -22.45
C LYS A 93 2.71 -9.22 -22.06
N THR A 94 3.99 -9.29 -22.39
CA THR A 94 4.90 -10.30 -21.86
C THR A 94 5.47 -9.86 -20.51
N LEU A 95 6.03 -10.78 -19.74
CA LEU A 95 6.78 -10.45 -18.53
C LEU A 95 8.00 -9.57 -18.86
N GLY A 96 8.61 -9.77 -20.05
CA GLY A 96 9.70 -8.92 -20.56
C GLY A 96 9.27 -7.46 -20.74
N ASP A 97 8.11 -7.23 -21.35
CA ASP A 97 7.58 -5.86 -21.53
C ASP A 97 7.35 -5.16 -20.17
N SER A 98 6.85 -5.90 -19.18
CA SER A 98 6.63 -5.36 -17.84
C SER A 98 7.95 -5.08 -17.11
N ARG A 99 8.97 -5.94 -17.30
CA ARG A 99 10.31 -5.76 -16.76
C ARG A 99 10.98 -4.50 -17.32
N ASP A 100 10.93 -4.31 -18.63
CA ASP A 100 11.53 -3.15 -19.31
C ASP A 100 10.80 -1.85 -18.94
N LEU A 101 9.47 -1.91 -18.82
CA LEU A 101 8.68 -0.78 -18.35
C LEU A 101 9.06 -0.36 -16.93
N GLY A 102 9.23 -1.31 -16.01
CA GLY A 102 9.62 -0.99 -14.64
C GLY A 102 11.01 -0.37 -14.56
N LYS A 103 11.97 -0.85 -15.37
CA LYS A 103 13.28 -0.20 -15.51
C LYS A 103 13.14 1.25 -15.98
N ALA A 104 12.30 1.51 -16.98
CA ALA A 104 12.07 2.87 -17.48
C ALA A 104 11.40 3.78 -16.44
N LEU A 105 10.58 3.23 -15.52
CA LEU A 105 10.03 3.98 -14.39
C LEU A 105 11.10 4.36 -13.36
N VAL A 106 12.04 3.46 -13.08
CA VAL A 106 13.20 3.78 -12.24
C VAL A 106 14.05 4.87 -12.90
N ASP A 107 14.30 4.77 -14.20
CA ASP A 107 15.11 5.76 -14.95
C ASP A 107 14.49 7.16 -14.90
N ILE A 108 13.17 7.27 -15.03
CA ILE A 108 12.52 8.59 -14.98
C ILE A 108 12.55 9.18 -13.56
N TYR A 109 12.45 8.36 -12.53
CA TYR A 109 12.58 8.81 -11.15
C TYR A 109 13.99 9.32 -10.84
N LEU A 110 15.02 8.61 -11.29
CA LEU A 110 16.42 8.98 -11.06
C LEU A 110 16.87 10.26 -11.79
N LYS A 111 16.07 10.76 -12.73
CA LYS A 111 16.29 12.08 -13.38
C LYS A 111 15.81 13.25 -12.55
N GLU A 112 14.96 13.00 -11.55
CA GLU A 112 14.52 14.02 -10.61
C GLU A 112 15.67 14.42 -9.68
N PRO A 113 15.70 15.65 -9.19
CA PRO A 113 16.64 16.03 -8.15
C PRO A 113 16.52 15.09 -6.94
N PRO A 114 17.66 14.69 -6.34
CA PRO A 114 17.59 13.86 -5.14
C PRO A 114 16.87 14.61 -4.01
N PRO A 115 16.12 13.89 -3.17
CA PRO A 115 15.47 14.51 -2.00
C PRO A 115 16.52 15.06 -1.03
N GLU A 116 16.23 16.20 -0.38
CA GLU A 116 17.22 16.90 0.42
C GLU A 116 17.55 16.17 1.72
N ALA A 117 16.80 16.37 2.77
CA ALA A 117 17.08 15.74 4.06
C ALA A 117 16.20 14.50 4.27
N ILE A 118 16.73 13.33 4.01
CA ILE A 118 16.03 12.05 4.19
C ILE A 118 16.02 11.70 5.69
N ILE A 119 14.82 11.60 6.27
CA ILE A 119 14.60 11.25 7.69
C ILE A 119 14.35 9.75 7.84
N LYS A 120 13.44 9.17 7.03
CA LYS A 120 13.10 7.75 7.07
C LYS A 120 12.84 7.20 5.66
N VAL A 121 13.21 5.95 5.43
CA VAL A 121 12.95 5.20 4.19
C VAL A 121 12.26 3.89 4.57
N GLU A 122 11.05 3.66 4.08
CA GLU A 122 10.25 2.44 4.33
C GLU A 122 10.29 1.97 5.81
N THR A 123 10.25 2.92 6.72
CA THR A 123 10.33 2.62 8.15
C THR A 123 8.93 2.46 8.73
N PRO A 124 8.61 1.32 9.35
CA PRO A 124 7.35 1.16 10.05
C PRO A 124 7.20 2.17 11.18
N MET A 125 6.06 2.84 11.23
CA MET A 125 5.71 3.81 12.27
C MET A 125 4.34 3.48 12.83
N MET A 126 4.26 3.39 14.15
CA MET A 126 3.01 3.10 14.86
C MET A 126 2.60 4.34 15.64
N ALA A 127 1.34 4.74 15.50
CA ALA A 127 0.80 5.91 16.17
C ALA A 127 -0.61 5.65 16.70
N PRO A 128 -1.01 6.29 17.80
CA PRO A 128 -2.39 6.29 18.23
C PRO A 128 -3.28 7.01 17.21
N ILE A 129 -4.58 6.84 17.33
CA ILE A 129 -5.57 7.57 16.55
C ILE A 129 -6.79 7.83 17.43
N THR A 130 -7.39 9.01 17.30
CA THR A 130 -8.62 9.39 17.99
C THR A 130 -9.83 9.28 17.07
N ASP A 131 -11.01 9.07 17.66
CA ASP A 131 -12.30 9.24 16.98
C ASP A 131 -12.70 10.73 16.90
N SER A 132 -13.86 11.02 16.32
CA SER A 132 -14.37 12.40 16.19
C SER A 132 -14.74 13.06 17.53
N GLN A 133 -14.79 12.30 18.61
CA GLN A 133 -15.01 12.78 19.97
C GLN A 133 -13.69 13.01 20.73
N GLY A 134 -12.55 12.79 20.07
CA GLY A 134 -11.22 12.91 20.67
C GLY A 134 -10.83 11.75 21.58
N GLN A 135 -11.55 10.62 21.53
CA GLN A 135 -11.22 9.44 22.32
C GLN A 135 -10.22 8.56 21.56
N TYR A 136 -9.13 8.17 22.20
CA TYR A 136 -8.16 7.24 21.59
C TYR A 136 -8.78 5.85 21.38
N LEU A 137 -8.54 5.29 20.21
CA LEU A 137 -8.92 3.91 19.91
C LEU A 137 -8.01 2.92 20.64
N GLU A 138 -8.55 1.74 20.98
CA GLU A 138 -7.79 0.65 21.61
C GLU A 138 -6.59 0.21 20.75
N LYS A 139 -6.76 0.20 19.42
CA LYS A 139 -5.74 -0.26 18.47
C LYS A 139 -5.12 0.92 17.75
N PRO A 140 -3.78 1.02 17.75
CA PRO A 140 -3.06 2.03 16.98
C PRO A 140 -3.17 1.79 15.47
N ILE A 141 -2.71 2.76 14.70
CA ILE A 141 -2.46 2.59 13.28
C ILE A 141 -0.98 2.31 13.02
N LEU A 142 -0.72 1.50 11.99
CA LEU A 142 0.62 1.26 11.44
C LEU A 142 0.69 1.83 10.04
N ILE A 143 1.70 2.66 9.81
CA ILE A 143 2.05 3.15 8.48
C ILE A 143 3.47 2.71 8.10
N VAL A 144 3.71 2.58 6.81
CA VAL A 144 5.05 2.47 6.21
C VAL A 144 5.03 3.44 5.04
N ALA A 145 5.62 4.61 5.22
CA ALA A 145 5.78 5.58 4.15
C ALA A 145 7.04 5.24 3.35
N ASP A 146 6.98 5.40 2.03
CA ASP A 146 8.15 5.12 1.18
C ASP A 146 9.33 6.01 1.54
N LEU A 147 9.06 7.30 1.79
CA LEU A 147 10.08 8.27 2.12
C LEU A 147 9.52 9.39 3.02
N VAL A 148 10.24 9.72 4.07
CA VAL A 148 9.99 10.91 4.89
C VAL A 148 11.20 11.82 4.78
N THR A 149 10.98 13.07 4.41
CA THR A 149 12.01 14.10 4.22
C THR A 149 11.72 15.34 5.06
N ARG A 150 12.71 16.19 5.22
CA ARG A 150 12.53 17.56 5.74
C ARG A 150 12.88 18.53 4.62
N GLN A 151 11.96 19.40 4.29
CA GLN A 151 12.13 20.42 3.27
C GLN A 151 13.03 21.58 3.79
N LYS A 152 13.50 22.45 2.90
CA LYS A 152 14.34 23.61 3.24
C LYS A 152 13.71 24.57 4.25
N ASP A 153 12.39 24.70 4.19
CA ASP A 153 11.61 25.54 5.11
C ASP A 153 11.37 24.87 6.48
N GLY A 154 11.88 23.65 6.66
CA GLY A 154 11.72 22.87 7.88
C GLY A 154 10.49 21.96 7.90
N THR A 155 9.62 21.99 6.90
CA THR A 155 8.40 21.17 6.85
C THR A 155 8.74 19.68 6.71
N LEU A 156 8.15 18.84 7.53
CA LEU A 156 8.16 17.38 7.31
C LEU A 156 7.30 17.03 6.11
N GLN A 157 7.82 16.20 5.20
CA GLN A 157 7.09 15.75 4.04
C GLN A 157 7.14 14.23 3.93
N ILE A 158 5.97 13.62 3.68
CA ILE A 158 5.87 12.24 3.21
C ILE A 158 5.81 12.24 1.70
N ASN A 159 6.67 11.44 1.09
CA ASN A 159 6.64 11.18 -0.35
C ASN A 159 6.23 9.71 -0.54
N GLU A 160 5.03 9.52 -1.07
CA GLU A 160 4.49 8.21 -1.39
C GLU A 160 4.64 7.93 -2.88
N ILE A 161 5.39 6.89 -3.22
CA ILE A 161 5.67 6.51 -4.60
C ILE A 161 4.58 5.54 -5.08
N LYS A 162 4.03 5.78 -6.26
CA LYS A 162 3.03 4.89 -6.86
C LYS A 162 3.37 4.55 -8.29
N THR A 163 3.17 3.30 -8.69
CA THR A 163 3.15 2.91 -10.10
C THR A 163 1.71 2.78 -10.57
N SER A 164 1.30 3.55 -11.58
CA SER A 164 -0.09 3.62 -12.04
C SER A 164 -0.19 3.55 -13.56
N GLY A 165 -1.28 3.01 -14.08
CA GLY A 165 -1.60 3.05 -15.52
C GLY A 165 -2.02 4.44 -16.02
N ARG A 166 -2.36 5.36 -15.12
CA ARG A 166 -2.81 6.73 -15.41
C ARG A 166 -2.40 7.71 -14.31
N ALA A 167 -2.48 8.99 -14.63
CA ALA A 167 -2.33 10.05 -13.64
C ALA A 167 -3.41 9.98 -12.55
N TYR A 168 -3.07 10.42 -11.36
CA TYR A 168 -4.02 10.62 -10.27
C TYR A 168 -4.69 11.99 -10.39
N SER A 169 -5.96 12.05 -10.01
CA SER A 169 -6.70 13.31 -9.90
C SER A 169 -6.69 13.82 -8.46
N VAL A 170 -6.92 15.10 -8.29
CA VAL A 170 -7.10 15.72 -6.97
C VAL A 170 -8.24 15.06 -6.20
N SER A 171 -9.35 14.73 -6.88
CA SER A 171 -10.51 14.08 -6.25
C SER A 171 -10.19 12.67 -5.75
N GLU A 172 -9.33 11.92 -6.44
CA GLU A 172 -8.89 10.59 -5.97
C GLU A 172 -8.09 10.70 -4.67
N LEU A 173 -7.18 11.66 -4.57
CA LEU A 173 -6.42 11.87 -3.34
C LEU A 173 -7.28 12.45 -2.23
N ALA A 174 -8.23 13.33 -2.56
CA ALA A 174 -9.17 13.90 -1.59
C ALA A 174 -10.01 12.82 -0.90
N THR A 175 -10.37 11.76 -1.62
CA THR A 175 -11.19 10.64 -1.09
C THR A 175 -10.35 9.46 -0.58
N SER A 176 -9.05 9.42 -0.84
CA SER A 176 -8.16 8.36 -0.36
C SER A 176 -7.94 8.44 1.15
N LEU A 177 -8.02 7.31 1.82
CA LEU A 177 -7.70 7.22 3.25
C LEU A 177 -6.19 7.19 3.53
N GLN A 178 -5.36 6.81 2.55
CA GLN A 178 -3.92 6.64 2.78
C GLN A 178 -3.21 7.92 3.25
N PRO A 179 -3.45 9.10 2.63
CA PRO A 179 -2.89 10.34 3.14
C PRO A 179 -3.31 10.66 4.58
N THR A 180 -4.54 10.30 4.98
CA THR A 180 -5.03 10.52 6.34
C THR A 180 -4.29 9.65 7.35
N PHE A 181 -4.02 8.38 7.03
CA PHE A 181 -3.17 7.52 7.87
C PHE A 181 -1.78 8.14 8.08
N TYR A 182 -1.18 8.66 7.02
CA TYR A 182 0.16 9.25 7.08
C TYR A 182 0.18 10.55 7.88
N ALA A 183 -0.75 11.45 7.59
CA ALA A 183 -0.84 12.74 8.28
C ALA A 183 -1.06 12.54 9.78
N ASN A 184 -2.03 11.70 10.17
CA ASN A 184 -2.28 11.40 11.57
C ASN A 184 -1.05 10.81 12.25
N ALA A 185 -0.39 9.82 11.63
CA ALA A 185 0.73 9.15 12.27
C ALA A 185 1.91 10.09 12.52
N LEU A 186 2.26 10.95 11.56
CA LEU A 186 3.35 11.92 11.77
C LEU A 186 2.93 13.01 12.76
N TYR A 187 1.70 13.50 12.67
CA TYR A 187 1.21 14.50 13.64
C TYR A 187 1.28 13.97 15.08
N GLU A 188 0.78 12.78 15.35
CA GLU A 188 0.82 12.16 16.67
C GLU A 188 2.26 11.90 17.19
N MET A 189 3.20 11.63 16.27
CA MET A 189 4.58 11.34 16.64
C MET A 189 5.43 12.60 16.85
N THR A 190 5.13 13.70 16.17
CA THR A 190 6.00 14.86 16.08
C THR A 190 5.34 16.15 16.55
N GLY A 191 4.01 16.22 16.57
CA GLY A 191 3.24 17.44 16.77
C GLY A 191 3.26 18.39 15.56
N GLU A 192 3.89 17.99 14.44
CA GLU A 192 3.99 18.78 13.22
C GLU A 192 2.98 18.29 12.18
N GLU A 193 2.30 19.21 11.49
CA GLU A 193 1.47 18.87 10.33
C GLU A 193 2.35 18.56 9.12
N PRO A 194 2.39 17.33 8.60
CA PRO A 194 3.24 17.01 7.47
C PRO A 194 2.61 17.44 6.14
N ALA A 195 3.44 17.83 5.18
CA ALA A 195 3.08 17.83 3.77
C ALA A 195 3.03 16.38 3.27
N ILE A 196 2.09 16.06 2.37
CA ILE A 196 1.98 14.72 1.78
C ILE A 196 1.98 14.86 0.27
N GLU A 197 2.96 14.27 -0.35
CA GLU A 197 3.11 14.25 -1.81
C GLU A 197 3.04 12.82 -2.33
N PHE A 198 2.27 12.60 -3.36
CA PHE A 198 2.27 11.37 -4.14
C PHE A 198 3.12 11.56 -5.39
N VAL A 199 4.13 10.72 -5.55
CA VAL A 199 4.98 10.65 -6.74
C VAL A 199 4.50 9.48 -7.59
N VAL A 200 3.72 9.78 -8.62
CA VAL A 200 3.06 8.78 -9.45
C VAL A 200 3.89 8.51 -10.71
N LEU A 201 4.45 7.32 -10.79
CA LEU A 201 5.15 6.80 -11.96
C LEU A 201 4.14 6.18 -12.91
N ILE A 202 3.86 6.85 -14.03
CA ILE A 202 2.77 6.50 -14.94
C ILE A 202 3.27 5.53 -16.00
N LYS A 203 2.70 4.31 -16.00
CA LYS A 203 3.03 3.17 -16.85
C LYS A 203 2.41 3.29 -18.25
N THR A 204 2.88 4.23 -19.06
CA THR A 204 2.50 4.40 -20.46
C THR A 204 3.66 4.03 -21.38
N LYS A 205 3.44 3.98 -22.71
CA LYS A 205 4.52 3.75 -23.71
C LYS A 205 5.68 4.74 -23.55
N SER A 206 5.36 5.97 -23.17
CA SER A 206 6.34 6.97 -22.73
C SER A 206 6.07 7.26 -21.26
N PRO A 207 6.81 6.64 -20.33
CA PRO A 207 6.63 6.83 -18.90
C PRO A 207 6.67 8.31 -18.50
N LYS A 208 5.85 8.67 -17.53
CA LYS A 208 5.78 10.03 -17.00
C LYS A 208 5.81 10.00 -15.49
N LEU A 209 6.27 11.08 -14.88
CA LEU A 209 6.22 11.30 -13.45
C LEU A 209 5.23 12.43 -13.17
N GLN A 210 4.36 12.23 -12.19
CA GLN A 210 3.44 13.24 -11.68
C GLN A 210 3.70 13.41 -10.18
N ARG A 211 3.78 14.65 -9.73
CA ARG A 211 3.74 15.01 -8.31
C ARG A 211 2.38 15.61 -8.00
N ILE A 212 1.75 15.17 -6.92
CA ILE A 212 0.43 15.64 -6.53
C ILE A 212 0.31 15.62 -5.01
N GLU A 213 -0.10 16.74 -4.43
CA GLU A 213 -0.22 16.92 -2.99
C GLU A 213 -1.59 16.48 -2.46
N ALA A 214 -1.60 16.02 -1.22
CA ALA A 214 -2.80 15.73 -0.46
C ALA A 214 -2.80 16.50 0.85
N VAL A 215 -3.84 17.28 1.09
CA VAL A 215 -4.02 18.05 2.33
C VAL A 215 -4.96 17.30 3.28
N ARG A 216 -4.60 17.23 4.57
CA ARG A 216 -5.42 16.65 5.64
C ARG A 216 -5.38 17.54 6.87
N ASN A 217 -6.41 17.43 7.68
CA ASN A 217 -6.55 18.17 8.93
C ASN A 217 -7.12 17.27 10.05
N SER A 218 -7.23 17.81 11.25
CA SER A 218 -7.70 17.09 12.43
C SER A 218 -9.12 16.50 12.28
N HIS A 219 -10.01 17.14 11.52
CA HIS A 219 -11.34 16.58 11.23
C HIS A 219 -11.25 15.28 10.40
N ASP A 220 -10.29 15.20 9.46
CA ASP A 220 -10.05 13.98 8.68
C ASP A 220 -9.55 12.84 9.58
N PHE A 221 -8.76 13.16 10.62
CA PHE A 221 -8.27 12.17 11.59
C PHE A 221 -9.40 11.55 12.40
N GLY A 222 -10.27 12.38 12.98
CA GLY A 222 -11.44 11.90 13.74
C GLY A 222 -12.36 11.03 12.89
N ARG A 223 -12.65 11.44 11.65
CA ARG A 223 -13.43 10.62 10.70
C ARG A 223 -12.77 9.27 10.38
N LEU A 224 -11.46 9.24 10.25
CA LEU A 224 -10.71 7.99 10.04
C LEU A 224 -10.83 7.11 11.28
N GLY A 225 -10.73 7.66 12.49
CA GLY A 225 -10.91 6.94 13.74
C GLY A 225 -12.30 6.31 13.85
N ASP A 226 -13.37 7.08 13.58
CA ASP A 226 -14.75 6.57 13.56
C ASP A 226 -14.91 5.40 12.58
N LEU A 227 -14.32 5.52 11.37
CA LEU A 227 -14.37 4.48 10.36
C LEU A 227 -13.62 3.21 10.80
N ILE A 228 -12.42 3.36 11.35
CA ILE A 228 -11.65 2.25 11.91
C ILE A 228 -12.45 1.54 13.00
N GLN A 229 -13.06 2.29 13.92
CA GLN A 229 -13.85 1.73 14.99
C GLN A 229 -15.07 0.95 14.46
N ALA A 230 -15.78 1.50 13.46
CA ALA A 230 -16.89 0.82 12.83
C ALA A 230 -16.49 -0.50 12.17
N VAL A 231 -15.37 -0.49 11.43
CA VAL A 231 -14.84 -1.69 10.77
C VAL A 231 -14.30 -2.70 11.79
N ASP A 232 -13.65 -2.24 12.86
CA ASP A 232 -13.15 -3.14 13.92
C ASP A 232 -14.30 -3.88 14.62
N ARG A 233 -15.40 -3.18 14.91
CA ARG A 233 -16.63 -3.79 15.44
C ARG A 233 -17.22 -4.82 14.47
N ALA A 234 -17.28 -4.49 13.18
CA ALA A 234 -17.81 -5.38 12.16
C ALA A 234 -16.95 -6.65 12.01
N VAL A 235 -15.63 -6.51 11.97
CA VAL A 235 -14.67 -7.64 11.93
C VAL A 235 -14.81 -8.51 13.17
N SER A 236 -14.89 -7.90 14.36
CA SER A 236 -15.05 -8.60 15.63
C SER A 236 -16.39 -9.34 15.73
N ALA A 237 -17.44 -8.81 15.11
CA ALA A 237 -18.77 -9.43 15.01
C ALA A 237 -18.83 -10.52 13.91
N GLY A 238 -17.76 -10.73 13.12
CA GLY A 238 -17.73 -11.72 12.03
C GLY A 238 -18.54 -11.30 10.79
N VAL A 239 -18.69 -10.01 10.55
CA VAL A 239 -19.44 -9.47 9.41
C VAL A 239 -18.55 -9.52 8.16
N PHE A 240 -18.70 -10.60 7.40
CA PHE A 240 -17.96 -10.83 6.15
C PHE A 240 -18.94 -11.21 5.05
N TYR A 241 -18.88 -10.49 3.93
CA TYR A 241 -19.74 -10.70 2.76
C TYR A 241 -19.02 -10.25 1.49
N PRO A 242 -19.39 -10.79 0.31
CA PRO A 242 -18.81 -10.35 -0.95
C PRO A 242 -19.39 -9.00 -1.38
N ILE A 243 -18.52 -8.12 -1.92
CA ILE A 243 -18.94 -6.95 -2.70
C ILE A 243 -18.56 -7.22 -4.14
N GLU A 244 -19.52 -7.78 -4.89
CA GLU A 244 -19.31 -8.21 -6.27
C GLU A 244 -19.43 -7.03 -7.24
N SER A 245 -18.34 -6.77 -7.97
CA SER A 245 -18.31 -5.81 -9.06
C SER A 245 -17.18 -6.18 -10.03
N PRO A 246 -17.23 -5.75 -11.29
CA PRO A 246 -16.11 -5.95 -12.21
C PRO A 246 -14.78 -5.45 -11.64
N MET A 247 -14.80 -4.33 -10.94
CA MET A 247 -13.60 -3.73 -10.33
C MET A 247 -13.02 -4.59 -9.20
N ASN A 248 -13.86 -5.19 -8.36
CA ASN A 248 -13.41 -6.01 -7.23
C ASN A 248 -13.09 -7.44 -7.62
N CYS A 249 -13.79 -7.99 -8.62
CA CYS A 249 -13.72 -9.40 -8.97
C CYS A 249 -12.74 -9.70 -10.10
N SER A 250 -12.48 -8.73 -11.00
CA SER A 250 -11.48 -8.89 -12.04
C SER A 250 -10.08 -9.03 -11.42
N GLY A 251 -9.49 -10.20 -11.61
CA GLY A 251 -8.17 -10.52 -11.02
C GLY A 251 -8.18 -10.80 -9.50
N CYS A 252 -9.36 -11.02 -8.90
CA CYS A 252 -9.43 -11.38 -7.47
C CYS A 252 -8.81 -12.76 -7.22
N PRO A 253 -7.77 -12.89 -6.38
CA PRO A 253 -7.11 -14.16 -6.12
C PRO A 253 -8.00 -15.14 -5.36
N PHE A 254 -9.11 -14.65 -4.80
CA PHE A 254 -10.07 -15.44 -4.02
C PHE A 254 -11.39 -15.71 -4.78
N TYR A 255 -11.40 -15.59 -6.12
CA TYR A 255 -12.61 -15.77 -6.91
C TYR A 255 -13.26 -17.15 -6.68
N ARG A 256 -12.47 -18.24 -6.72
CA ARG A 256 -13.00 -19.61 -6.49
C ARG A 256 -13.57 -19.81 -5.08
N PRO A 257 -12.81 -19.55 -3.98
CA PRO A 257 -13.36 -19.70 -2.63
C PRO A 257 -14.55 -18.78 -2.38
N CYS A 258 -14.62 -17.61 -3.06
CA CYS A 258 -15.79 -16.75 -2.99
C CYS A 258 -17.05 -17.39 -3.58
N ARG A 259 -16.95 -18.10 -4.70
CA ARG A 259 -18.09 -18.80 -5.33
C ARG A 259 -18.58 -20.01 -4.53
N GLU A 260 -17.70 -20.61 -3.74
CA GLU A 260 -18.02 -21.74 -2.87
C GLU A 260 -18.46 -21.28 -1.46
N TRP A 261 -18.40 -19.98 -1.18
CA TRP A 261 -18.73 -19.45 0.12
C TRP A 261 -20.24 -19.47 0.39
N SER A 262 -20.63 -20.07 1.50
CA SER A 262 -22.03 -20.26 1.94
C SER A 262 -22.36 -19.54 3.27
N GLY A 263 -21.62 -18.50 3.59
CA GLY A 263 -21.73 -17.77 4.85
C GLY A 263 -20.49 -17.91 5.74
N PRO A 264 -20.37 -17.12 6.82
CA PRO A 264 -19.25 -17.23 7.74
C PRO A 264 -19.26 -18.62 8.39
N LYS A 265 -18.28 -19.45 8.02
CA LYS A 265 -18.01 -20.72 8.68
C LYS A 265 -17.17 -20.44 9.93
N HIS A 266 -17.40 -21.21 10.98
CA HIS A 266 -16.47 -21.24 12.10
C HIS A 266 -15.09 -21.69 11.59
N VAL A 267 -14.02 -21.14 12.16
CA VAL A 267 -12.64 -21.48 11.76
C VAL A 267 -12.37 -22.99 11.86
N ASP A 268 -13.10 -23.68 12.72
CA ASP A 268 -13.02 -25.13 12.93
C ASP A 268 -13.61 -25.96 11.77
N ASP A 269 -14.39 -25.34 10.86
CA ASP A 269 -15.04 -26.03 9.73
C ASP A 269 -14.23 -25.99 8.42
N VAL A 270 -13.08 -25.32 8.42
CA VAL A 270 -12.24 -25.18 7.23
C VAL A 270 -11.23 -26.32 7.19
N HIS A 271 -11.68 -27.52 6.86
CA HIS A 271 -10.82 -28.56 6.33
C HIS A 271 -10.33 -28.14 4.96
N ILE A 272 -9.08 -27.69 4.88
CA ILE A 272 -8.39 -27.46 3.61
C ILE A 272 -8.28 -28.81 2.91
N ARG A 273 -9.19 -29.06 1.95
CA ARG A 273 -8.98 -30.15 0.99
C ARG A 273 -7.83 -29.73 0.09
N SER A 274 -6.66 -30.25 0.40
CA SER A 274 -5.49 -30.22 -0.47
C SER A 274 -5.77 -31.11 -1.68
N HIS A 275 -5.98 -30.49 -2.84
CA HIS A 275 -5.91 -31.13 -4.14
C HIS A 275 -4.95 -30.37 -5.03
#